data_6d7a494e7c39480193bf720345adb8ca
#
_entry.id   6d7a494e7c39480193bf720345adb8ca
#
_cell.length_a   1.000
_cell.length_b   1.000
_cell.length_c   1.000
_cell.angle_alpha   90.00
_cell.angle_beta   90.00
_cell.angle_gamma   90.00
#
_symmetry.space_group_name_H-M   'P 1'
#
loop_
_entity.id
_entity.type
_entity.pdbx_description
1 polymer ?
#
loop_
_entity_poly.entity_id
_entity_poly.type
_entity_poly.pdbx_seq_one_letter_code
_entity_poly.pdbx_strand_id
1 'polypeptide(L)'
;MVKKKNKEESLVPKDEKTLKMEGVQNLYNFLFEACNILRGPVSQDNFKDYITPILYFKRISDVYDEETQTALEESGGDEEYASLPEQHRFVIPDGCHWSDIRERSENLGAAIVGAMRGIELANPDTLYGVLSMFSAQKWTDKKNLSDGKIPADWATMITRLI
;
A
#
# COMPACT_ATOMS: atom_id res chain seq x y z
N MET A 1 -0.62 -39.66 31.95
CA MET A 1 -0.97 -38.30 32.37
C MET A 1 0.11 -37.36 31.88
N VAL A 2 -0.12 -36.67 30.76
CA VAL A 2 0.81 -35.73 30.14
C VAL A 2 0.30 -34.32 30.48
N LYS A 3 1.03 -33.57 31.30
CA LYS A 3 0.72 -32.18 31.65
C LYS A 3 1.00 -31.29 30.44
N LYS A 4 -0.06 -30.74 29.83
CA LYS A 4 0.03 -29.60 28.92
C LYS A 4 0.52 -28.38 29.71
N LYS A 5 1.73 -27.93 29.42
CA LYS A 5 2.21 -26.61 29.84
C LYS A 5 1.55 -25.56 28.96
N ASN A 6 0.57 -24.86 29.51
CA ASN A 6 0.10 -23.60 28.93
C ASN A 6 1.27 -22.61 29.02
N LYS A 7 1.74 -22.20 27.85
CA LYS A 7 2.67 -21.06 27.72
C LYS A 7 1.80 -19.81 27.70
N GLU A 8 1.52 -19.25 28.88
CA GLU A 8 1.05 -17.88 28.99
C GLU A 8 2.17 -16.98 28.49
N GLU A 9 2.00 -16.48 27.28
CA GLU A 9 2.84 -15.43 26.72
C GLU A 9 2.52 -14.16 27.50
N SER A 10 3.43 -13.77 28.40
CA SER A 10 3.31 -12.59 29.24
C SER A 10 3.19 -11.36 28.34
N LEU A 11 2.05 -10.68 28.38
CA LEU A 11 1.79 -9.35 27.81
C LEU A 11 2.62 -8.29 28.58
N VAL A 12 3.92 -8.29 28.35
CA VAL A 12 4.76 -7.17 28.76
C VAL A 12 4.55 -6.07 27.72
N PRO A 13 4.18 -4.85 28.11
CA PRO A 13 4.07 -3.73 27.17
C PRO A 13 5.42 -3.57 26.46
N LYS A 14 5.42 -3.68 25.13
CA LYS A 14 6.62 -3.46 24.33
C LYS A 14 6.98 -1.99 24.39
N ASP A 15 8.25 -1.69 24.62
CA ASP A 15 8.73 -0.31 24.55
C ASP A 15 8.67 0.22 23.09
N GLU A 16 8.62 1.54 22.94
CA GLU A 16 8.55 2.22 21.65
C GLU A 16 9.69 1.80 20.70
N LYS A 17 10.87 1.55 21.23
CA LYS A 17 12.03 1.11 20.47
C LYS A 17 11.84 -0.29 19.90
N THR A 18 11.26 -1.19 20.68
CA THR A 18 10.97 -2.57 20.25
C THR A 18 9.90 -2.58 19.16
N LEU A 19 8.82 -1.79 19.30
CA LEU A 19 7.78 -1.65 18.29
C LEU A 19 8.33 -1.08 16.99
N LYS A 20 9.20 -0.09 17.07
CA LYS A 20 9.86 0.52 15.90
C LYS A 20 10.78 -0.48 15.19
N MET A 21 11.53 -1.27 15.92
CA MET A 21 12.40 -2.32 15.36
C MET A 21 11.59 -3.42 14.68
N GLU A 22 10.48 -3.85 15.25
CA GLU A 22 9.57 -4.82 14.64
C GLU A 22 8.96 -4.28 13.35
N GLY A 23 8.53 -3.02 13.31
CA GLY A 23 8.02 -2.37 12.11
C GLY A 23 9.05 -2.33 10.98
N VAL A 24 10.29 -2.00 11.29
CA VAL A 24 11.40 -2.02 10.33
C VAL A 24 11.66 -3.44 9.81
N GLN A 25 11.67 -4.45 10.70
CA GLN A 25 11.86 -5.84 10.31
C GLN A 25 10.73 -6.35 9.42
N ASN A 26 9.49 -5.98 9.70
CA ASN A 26 8.33 -6.31 8.87
C ASN A 26 8.45 -5.68 7.47
N LEU A 27 8.91 -4.43 7.39
CA LEU A 27 9.18 -3.78 6.10
C LEU A 27 10.26 -4.51 5.30
N TYR A 28 11.36 -4.93 5.94
CA TYR A 28 12.39 -5.72 5.26
C TYR A 28 11.87 -7.05 4.74
N ASN A 29 11.09 -7.76 5.53
CA ASN A 29 10.48 -9.03 5.13
C ASN A 29 9.55 -8.83 3.93
N PHE A 30 8.71 -7.78 3.98
CA PHE A 30 7.85 -7.40 2.87
C PHE A 30 8.66 -7.12 1.59
N LEU A 31 9.67 -6.28 1.67
CA LEU A 31 10.50 -5.93 0.50
C LEU A 31 11.20 -7.17 -0.07
N PHE A 32 11.68 -8.05 0.78
CA PHE A 32 12.31 -9.30 0.36
C PHE A 32 11.34 -10.21 -0.40
N GLU A 33 10.13 -10.41 0.13
CA GLU A 33 9.10 -11.22 -0.53
C GLU A 33 8.62 -10.57 -1.84
N ALA A 34 8.43 -9.25 -1.88
CA ALA A 34 8.09 -8.53 -3.11
C ALA A 34 9.17 -8.71 -4.19
N CYS A 35 10.45 -8.64 -3.81
CA CYS A 35 11.56 -8.94 -4.72
C CYS A 35 11.55 -10.39 -5.21
N ASN A 36 11.18 -11.35 -4.36
CA ASN A 36 11.07 -12.76 -4.75
C ASN A 36 9.97 -12.99 -5.79
N ILE A 37 8.83 -12.29 -5.68
CA ILE A 37 7.73 -12.34 -6.67
C ILE A 37 8.23 -11.86 -8.05
N LEU A 38 9.05 -10.81 -8.08
CA LEU A 38 9.57 -10.21 -9.30
C LEU A 38 10.81 -10.91 -9.84
N ARG A 39 11.44 -11.78 -9.06
CA ARG A 39 12.70 -12.45 -9.42
C ARG A 39 12.51 -13.41 -10.60
N GLY A 40 13.39 -13.28 -11.57
CA GLY A 40 13.37 -14.04 -12.82
C GLY A 40 12.70 -13.27 -13.96
N PRO A 41 11.44 -12.85 -13.82
CA PRO A 41 10.78 -12.07 -14.87
C PRO A 41 11.34 -10.65 -15.03
N VAL A 42 11.75 -10.02 -13.92
CA VAL A 42 12.21 -8.63 -13.89
C VAL A 42 13.69 -8.59 -13.50
N SER A 43 14.47 -7.72 -14.16
CA SER A 43 15.84 -7.43 -13.74
C SER A 43 15.83 -6.78 -12.37
N GLN A 44 16.80 -7.12 -11.52
CA GLN A 44 16.92 -6.59 -10.16
C GLN A 44 16.98 -5.05 -10.12
N ASP A 45 17.61 -4.44 -11.12
CA ASP A 45 17.71 -2.98 -11.24
C ASP A 45 16.34 -2.29 -11.40
N ASN A 46 15.35 -3.04 -11.88
CA ASN A 46 13.98 -2.55 -12.13
C ASN A 46 13.00 -2.87 -11.01
N PHE A 47 13.37 -3.62 -9.96
CA PHE A 47 12.43 -3.97 -8.87
C PHE A 47 11.80 -2.74 -8.23
N LYS A 48 12.56 -1.68 -8.05
CA LYS A 48 12.09 -0.41 -7.51
C LYS A 48 10.91 0.18 -8.31
N ASP A 49 10.91 0.01 -9.61
CA ASP A 49 9.89 0.58 -10.51
C ASP A 49 8.52 -0.08 -10.33
N TYR A 50 8.49 -1.27 -9.74
CA TYR A 50 7.25 -2.02 -9.44
C TYR A 50 6.84 -1.89 -7.97
N ILE A 51 7.79 -1.93 -7.04
CA ILE A 51 7.52 -1.97 -5.60
C ILE A 51 7.25 -0.57 -5.05
N THR A 52 8.06 0.43 -5.43
CA THR A 52 7.97 1.80 -4.88
C THR A 52 6.59 2.44 -5.11
N PRO A 53 5.96 2.34 -6.29
CA PRO A 53 4.63 2.91 -6.51
C PRO A 53 3.57 2.34 -5.56
N ILE A 54 3.60 1.03 -5.31
CA ILE A 54 2.65 0.38 -4.40
C ILE A 54 2.84 0.87 -2.97
N LEU A 55 4.09 0.94 -2.50
CA LEU A 55 4.40 1.47 -1.17
C LEU A 55 3.95 2.92 -1.02
N TYR A 56 4.17 3.72 -2.06
CA TYR A 56 3.78 5.13 -2.06
C TYR A 56 2.26 5.28 -2.00
N PHE A 57 1.54 4.53 -2.82
CA PHE A 57 0.08 4.52 -2.82
C PHE A 57 -0.48 4.05 -1.46
N LYS A 58 0.06 2.96 -0.93
CA LYS A 58 -0.30 2.48 0.42
C LYS A 58 -0.08 3.57 1.46
N ARG A 59 1.09 4.24 1.47
CA ARG A 59 1.40 5.28 2.46
C ARG A 59 0.47 6.49 2.36
N ILE A 60 0.09 6.92 1.15
CA ILE A 60 -0.89 8.01 0.97
C ILE A 60 -2.23 7.61 1.62
N SER A 61 -2.71 6.40 1.36
CA SER A 61 -3.96 5.91 1.96
C SER A 61 -3.86 5.78 3.48
N ASP A 62 -2.74 5.27 4.01
CA ASP A 62 -2.54 5.17 5.46
C ASP A 62 -2.55 6.54 6.15
N VAL A 63 -1.92 7.54 5.52
CA VAL A 63 -1.93 8.91 6.06
C VAL A 63 -3.36 9.47 6.09
N TYR A 64 -4.13 9.23 5.03
CA TYR A 64 -5.53 9.64 4.99
C TYR A 64 -6.34 8.99 6.11
N ASP A 65 -6.19 7.68 6.30
CA ASP A 65 -6.90 6.93 7.34
C ASP A 65 -6.49 7.39 8.76
N GLU A 66 -5.19 7.65 8.99
CA GLU A 66 -4.66 8.21 10.24
C GLU A 66 -5.27 9.60 10.53
N GLU A 67 -5.36 10.47 9.51
CA GLU A 67 -5.94 11.81 9.63
C GLU A 67 -7.45 11.76 9.84
N THR A 68 -8.18 10.88 9.15
CA THR A 68 -9.61 10.62 9.39
C THR A 68 -9.86 10.20 10.84
N GLN A 69 -9.08 9.26 11.35
CA GLN A 69 -9.21 8.79 12.73
C GLN A 69 -8.97 9.93 13.73
N THR A 70 -7.96 10.76 13.48
CA THR A 70 -7.67 11.93 14.33
C THR A 70 -8.84 12.93 14.33
N ALA A 71 -9.40 13.24 13.16
CA ALA A 71 -10.53 14.15 13.02
C ALA A 71 -11.80 13.61 13.70
N LEU A 72 -12.03 12.27 13.64
CA LEU A 72 -13.12 11.63 14.38
C LEU A 72 -12.97 11.78 15.89
N GLU A 73 -11.75 11.59 16.41
CA GLU A 73 -11.48 11.75 17.84
C GLU A 73 -11.66 13.20 18.29
N GLU A 74 -11.18 14.17 17.51
CA GLU A 74 -11.30 15.61 17.80
C GLU A 74 -12.75 16.12 17.75
N SER A 75 -13.56 15.58 16.81
CA SER A 75 -14.97 15.97 16.64
C SER A 75 -15.94 15.20 17.54
N GLY A 76 -15.46 14.20 18.29
CA GLY A 76 -16.32 13.33 19.08
C GLY A 76 -17.15 12.35 18.26
N GLY A 77 -16.63 11.94 17.08
CA GLY A 77 -17.22 10.93 16.21
C GLY A 77 -18.06 11.49 15.05
N ASP A 78 -17.86 12.75 14.68
CA ASP A 78 -18.54 13.38 13.53
C ASP A 78 -17.88 12.94 12.22
N GLU A 79 -18.51 12.01 11.50
CA GLU A 79 -18.03 11.48 10.23
C GLU A 79 -18.05 12.53 9.10
N GLU A 80 -19.01 13.47 9.13
CA GLU A 80 -19.09 14.54 8.14
C GLU A 80 -17.91 15.50 8.29
N TYR A 81 -17.59 15.89 9.53
CA TYR A 81 -16.41 16.68 9.83
C TYR A 81 -15.13 15.96 9.43
N ALA A 82 -15.00 14.68 9.77
CA ALA A 82 -13.80 13.90 9.49
C ALA A 82 -13.55 13.68 7.99
N SER A 83 -14.59 13.75 7.16
CA SER A 83 -14.49 13.59 5.70
C SER A 83 -14.15 14.86 4.95
N LEU A 84 -14.10 16.02 5.63
CA LEU A 84 -13.79 17.31 4.98
C LEU A 84 -12.35 17.31 4.41
N PRO A 85 -12.16 17.85 3.20
CA PRO A 85 -10.83 17.93 2.58
C PRO A 85 -9.79 18.66 3.43
N GLU A 86 -10.22 19.61 4.26
CA GLU A 86 -9.35 20.39 5.15
C GLU A 86 -8.74 19.57 6.28
N GLN A 87 -9.30 18.41 6.58
CA GLN A 87 -8.79 17.49 7.59
C GLN A 87 -7.67 16.59 7.05
N HIS A 88 -7.46 16.59 5.73
CA HIS A 88 -6.55 15.68 5.06
C HIS A 88 -5.48 16.41 4.26
N ARG A 89 -4.25 15.88 4.31
CA ARG A 89 -3.12 16.33 3.51
C ARG A 89 -3.33 16.11 2.02
N PHE A 90 -4.04 15.03 1.69
CA PHE A 90 -4.33 14.61 0.32
C PHE A 90 -5.81 14.29 0.19
N VAL A 91 -6.40 14.71 -0.90
CA VAL A 91 -7.75 14.29 -1.27
C VAL A 91 -7.66 12.94 -1.98
N ILE A 92 -8.35 11.93 -1.48
CA ILE A 92 -8.47 10.63 -2.14
C ILE A 92 -9.91 10.50 -2.68
N PRO A 93 -10.11 10.48 -4.01
CA PRO A 93 -11.43 10.31 -4.60
C PRO A 93 -12.04 8.94 -4.27
N ASP A 94 -13.35 8.85 -4.29
CA ASP A 94 -14.09 7.60 -4.12
C ASP A 94 -13.59 6.53 -5.10
N GLY A 95 -13.41 5.31 -4.61
CA GLY A 95 -12.89 4.19 -5.40
C GLY A 95 -11.38 4.23 -5.65
N CYS A 96 -10.67 5.22 -5.08
CA CYS A 96 -9.22 5.35 -5.16
C CYS A 96 -8.51 5.05 -3.82
N HIS A 97 -9.23 4.62 -2.79
CA HIS A 97 -8.62 4.19 -1.54
C HIS A 97 -7.91 2.85 -1.70
N TRP A 98 -6.92 2.62 -0.86
CA TRP A 98 -6.20 1.33 -0.84
C TRP A 98 -7.13 0.14 -0.61
N SER A 99 -8.10 0.28 0.30
CA SER A 99 -9.13 -0.73 0.57
C SER A 99 -9.91 -1.11 -0.67
N ASP A 100 -10.39 -0.11 -1.46
CA ASP A 100 -11.15 -0.33 -2.68
C ASP A 100 -10.37 -1.12 -3.73
N ILE A 101 -9.07 -0.84 -3.81
CA ILE A 101 -8.18 -1.48 -4.77
C ILE A 101 -7.82 -2.90 -4.32
N ARG A 102 -7.54 -3.09 -3.04
CA ARG A 102 -7.16 -4.38 -2.47
C ARG A 102 -8.25 -5.45 -2.61
N GLU A 103 -9.50 -5.06 -2.56
CA GLU A 103 -10.65 -5.96 -2.69
C GLU A 103 -10.89 -6.43 -4.13
N ARG A 104 -10.27 -5.81 -5.11
CA ARG A 104 -10.43 -6.22 -6.52
C ARG A 104 -9.76 -7.55 -6.79
N SER A 105 -10.46 -8.41 -7.52
CA SER A 105 -9.97 -9.73 -7.93
C SER A 105 -9.32 -9.75 -9.32
N GLU A 106 -9.60 -8.72 -10.16
CA GLU A 106 -9.14 -8.68 -11.54
C GLU A 106 -8.56 -7.30 -11.90
N ASN A 107 -7.63 -7.30 -12.84
CA ASN A 107 -7.02 -6.09 -13.40
C ASN A 107 -6.43 -5.13 -12.35
N LEU A 108 -5.90 -5.67 -11.26
CA LEU A 108 -5.44 -4.90 -10.12
C LEU A 108 -4.36 -3.88 -10.51
N GLY A 109 -3.42 -4.24 -11.39
CA GLY A 109 -2.40 -3.31 -11.88
C GLY A 109 -3.00 -2.08 -12.56
N ALA A 110 -4.02 -2.26 -13.40
CA ALA A 110 -4.72 -1.14 -14.03
C ALA A 110 -5.52 -0.32 -13.01
N ALA A 111 -6.10 -0.97 -12.00
CA ALA A 111 -6.83 -0.31 -10.94
C ALA A 111 -5.92 0.58 -10.08
N ILE A 112 -4.74 0.08 -9.70
CA ILE A 112 -3.72 0.86 -8.98
C ILE A 112 -3.30 2.09 -9.77
N VAL A 113 -3.01 1.92 -11.07
CA VAL A 113 -2.66 3.05 -11.95
C VAL A 113 -3.80 4.07 -12.03
N GLY A 114 -5.04 3.59 -12.15
CA GLY A 114 -6.23 4.45 -12.18
C GLY A 114 -6.40 5.24 -10.87
N ALA A 115 -6.25 4.58 -9.73
CA ALA A 115 -6.33 5.21 -8.41
C ALA A 115 -5.24 6.26 -8.20
N MET A 116 -3.98 5.93 -8.50
CA MET A 116 -2.86 6.87 -8.42
C MET A 116 -3.09 8.11 -9.29
N ARG A 117 -3.62 7.91 -10.51
CA ARG A 117 -3.94 9.02 -11.40
C ARG A 117 -5.11 9.86 -10.87
N GLY A 118 -6.13 9.23 -10.28
CA GLY A 118 -7.24 9.94 -9.63
C GLY A 118 -6.76 10.80 -8.47
N ILE A 119 -5.90 10.26 -7.62
CA ILE A 119 -5.29 10.99 -6.50
C ILE A 119 -4.43 12.16 -6.99
N GLU A 120 -3.61 11.96 -8.03
CA GLU A 120 -2.78 13.03 -8.60
C GLU A 120 -3.64 14.18 -9.15
N LEU A 121 -4.72 13.86 -9.88
CA LEU A 121 -5.63 14.86 -10.42
C LEU A 121 -6.41 15.62 -9.34
N ALA A 122 -6.71 14.99 -8.22
CA ALA A 122 -7.37 15.62 -7.08
C ALA A 122 -6.41 16.50 -6.25
N ASN A 123 -5.10 16.33 -6.42
CA ASN A 123 -4.07 17.06 -5.68
C ASN A 123 -3.04 17.73 -6.60
N PRO A 124 -3.46 18.63 -7.52
CA PRO A 124 -2.58 19.17 -8.55
C PRO A 124 -1.42 20.02 -7.99
N ASP A 125 -1.63 20.66 -6.85
CA ASP A 125 -0.62 21.54 -6.25
C ASP A 125 0.50 20.78 -5.53
N THR A 126 0.24 19.55 -5.10
CA THR A 126 1.15 18.77 -4.25
C THR A 126 1.69 17.51 -4.93
N LEU A 127 0.89 16.86 -5.78
CA LEU A 127 1.21 15.55 -6.36
C LEU A 127 1.37 15.59 -7.89
N TYR A 128 1.29 16.75 -8.53
CA TYR A 128 1.43 16.86 -9.99
C TYR A 128 2.76 16.26 -10.48
N GLY A 129 2.67 15.30 -11.39
CA GLY A 129 3.83 14.60 -11.96
C GLY A 129 4.50 13.58 -11.05
N VAL A 130 4.10 13.50 -9.77
CA VAL A 130 4.74 12.58 -8.80
C VAL A 130 4.30 11.14 -9.01
N LEU A 131 2.99 10.90 -9.14
CA LEU A 131 2.43 9.57 -9.30
C LEU A 131 2.47 9.09 -10.75
N SER A 132 2.36 9.99 -11.70
CA SER A 132 2.51 9.69 -13.13
C SER A 132 3.93 9.29 -13.53
N MET A 133 4.96 9.65 -12.74
CA MET A 133 6.33 9.12 -12.90
C MET A 133 6.38 7.58 -12.78
N PHE A 134 5.49 7.00 -12.02
CA PHE A 134 5.31 5.55 -11.91
C PHE A 134 4.47 5.03 -13.08
N SER A 135 4.90 5.37 -14.30
CA SER A 135 4.07 5.30 -15.48
C SER A 135 3.42 3.95 -15.72
N ALA A 136 2.16 4.02 -16.07
CA ALA A 136 1.26 2.95 -16.52
C ALA A 136 1.88 1.97 -17.52
N GLN A 137 2.87 2.38 -18.30
CA GLN A 137 3.47 1.56 -19.36
C GLN A 137 4.13 0.29 -18.85
N LYS A 138 4.74 0.30 -17.64
CA LYS A 138 5.39 -0.89 -17.08
C LYS A 138 4.40 -1.86 -16.45
N TRP A 139 3.28 -1.35 -15.93
CA TRP A 139 2.29 -2.13 -15.18
C TRP A 139 1.20 -2.76 -16.05
N THR A 140 0.92 -2.14 -17.19
CA THR A 140 -0.11 -2.58 -18.14
C THR A 140 0.49 -3.02 -19.47
N ASP A 141 1.82 -2.96 -19.63
CA ASP A 141 2.47 -3.36 -20.87
C ASP A 141 2.29 -4.87 -21.10
N LYS A 142 1.40 -5.19 -22.03
CA LYS A 142 1.12 -6.56 -22.45
C LYS A 142 2.37 -7.29 -22.92
N LYS A 143 3.39 -6.58 -23.39
CA LYS A 143 4.64 -7.18 -23.84
C LYS A 143 5.45 -7.74 -22.69
N ASN A 144 5.49 -7.05 -21.53
CA ASN A 144 6.14 -7.54 -20.34
C ASN A 144 5.33 -8.64 -19.63
N LEU A 145 4.00 -8.57 -19.73
CA LEU A 145 3.08 -9.56 -19.17
C LEU A 145 2.89 -10.77 -20.12
N SER A 146 2.90 -10.57 -21.44
CA SER A 146 2.64 -11.64 -22.42
C SER A 146 3.84 -12.55 -22.69
N ASP A 147 5.06 -12.08 -22.39
CA ASP A 147 6.27 -12.91 -22.52
C ASP A 147 6.40 -13.94 -21.37
N GLY A 148 5.39 -14.06 -20.50
CA GLY A 148 5.36 -14.98 -19.36
C GLY A 148 6.43 -14.67 -18.29
N LYS A 149 7.03 -13.48 -18.39
CA LYS A 149 8.14 -13.07 -17.51
C LYS A 149 7.66 -12.57 -16.17
N ILE A 150 6.54 -11.83 -16.15
CA ILE A 150 5.92 -11.36 -14.90
C ILE A 150 4.61 -12.13 -14.72
N PRO A 151 4.37 -12.78 -13.55
CA PRO A 151 3.08 -13.41 -13.28
C PRO A 151 1.95 -12.39 -13.48
N ALA A 152 0.87 -12.81 -14.14
CA ALA A 152 -0.27 -11.93 -14.41
C ALA A 152 -0.90 -11.36 -13.14
N ASP A 153 -0.71 -12.04 -12.02
CA ASP A 153 -1.22 -11.71 -10.69
C ASP A 153 -0.17 -11.06 -9.76
N TRP A 154 1.00 -10.66 -10.31
CA TRP A 154 2.09 -10.09 -9.50
C TRP A 154 1.64 -8.89 -8.64
N ALA A 155 0.80 -8.01 -9.18
CA ALA A 155 0.26 -6.87 -8.45
C ALA A 155 -0.62 -7.33 -7.28
N THR A 156 -1.45 -8.36 -7.50
CA THR A 156 -2.25 -8.99 -6.45
C THR A 156 -1.37 -9.62 -5.38
N MET A 157 -0.32 -10.32 -5.79
CA MET A 157 0.61 -10.96 -4.85
C MET A 157 1.31 -9.92 -3.97
N ILE A 158 1.85 -8.83 -4.56
CA ILE A 158 2.50 -7.76 -3.79
C ILE A 158 1.50 -7.02 -2.91
N THR A 159 0.31 -6.70 -3.41
CA THR A 159 -0.71 -5.98 -2.65
C THR A 159 -1.20 -6.76 -1.43
N ARG A 160 -1.15 -8.08 -1.46
CA ARG A 160 -1.52 -8.94 -0.32
C ARG A 160 -0.45 -9.03 0.77
N LEU A 161 0.79 -8.66 0.47
CA LEU A 161 1.88 -8.65 1.44
C LEU A 161 1.81 -7.44 2.39
N ILE A 162 1.14 -6.37 1.99
CA ILE A 162 0.98 -5.13 2.75
C ILE A 162 -0.38 -5.11 3.42
#